data_06d185ebef078bcbae091046944e5f02
#
_entry.id   06d185ebef078bcbae091046944e5f02
#
_cell.length_a   1.000
_cell.length_b   1.000
_cell.length_c   1.000
_cell.angle_alpha   90.00
_cell.angle_beta   90.00
_cell.angle_gamma   90.00
#
_symmetry.space_group_name_H-M   'P 1'
#
loop_
_entity.id
_entity.type
_entity.pdbx_description
1 polymer ?
#
loop_
_entity_poly.entity_id
_entity_poly.type
_entity_poly.pdbx_seq_one_letter_code
_entity_poly.pdbx_strand_id
1 'polypeptide(L)'
;TYFLNKRKRIKDLFLDNKRSESIKNILIVSLPLMLAQAVHFIMSWTDKLMLGILDSPDVISGLSTNSAQIGVYHTAFKLSMFATIGLMAVKSIASPKFAELYKQREFKLLKKVTQQSTKLIFWTTLPLVALFIFFSENLMLLFGDEFQTGVFAFILLSIGRVFVSFSGAAGNLLQMCGRQVIFMNIAVIGSVINVVLNFSLIPIYGINGSAIATMIGLVSFNFLLVYYVKKEFGFYTFYNPFKKADE
;
A
#
# COMPACT_ATOMS: atom_id res chain seq x y z
N THR A 1 -54.51 -14.66 -22.54
CA THR A 1 -53.96 -13.90 -21.38
C THR A 1 -53.13 -14.80 -20.45
N TYR A 2 -53.53 -16.06 -20.18
CA TYR A 2 -52.84 -16.97 -19.25
C TYR A 2 -51.43 -17.40 -19.73
N PHE A 3 -51.25 -17.66 -21.04
CA PHE A 3 -49.98 -18.05 -21.65
C PHE A 3 -48.94 -16.91 -21.70
N LEU A 4 -49.43 -15.69 -21.88
CA LEU A 4 -48.55 -14.49 -21.88
C LEU A 4 -48.02 -14.20 -20.46
N ASN A 5 -48.81 -14.37 -19.43
CA ASN A 5 -48.42 -14.21 -18.05
C ASN A 5 -47.40 -15.26 -17.57
N LYS A 6 -47.57 -16.52 -18.03
CA LYS A 6 -46.63 -17.63 -17.74
C LYS A 6 -45.29 -17.40 -18.39
N ARG A 7 -45.25 -16.90 -19.63
CA ARG A 7 -44.02 -16.55 -20.37
C ARG A 7 -43.26 -15.38 -19.73
N LYS A 8 -44.01 -14.39 -19.26
CA LYS A 8 -43.43 -13.24 -18.55
C LYS A 8 -42.80 -13.66 -17.21
N ARG A 9 -43.49 -14.48 -16.42
CA ARG A 9 -43.03 -15.01 -15.14
C ARG A 9 -41.78 -15.90 -15.28
N ILE A 10 -41.69 -16.71 -16.33
CA ILE A 10 -40.51 -17.53 -16.62
C ILE A 10 -39.34 -16.62 -17.02
N LYS A 11 -39.59 -15.57 -17.84
CA LYS A 11 -38.57 -14.62 -18.26
C LYS A 11 -38.01 -13.81 -17.07
N ASP A 12 -38.89 -13.42 -16.15
CA ASP A 12 -38.53 -12.68 -14.93
C ASP A 12 -37.72 -13.57 -13.96
N LEU A 13 -38.07 -14.86 -13.83
CA LEU A 13 -37.29 -15.86 -13.07
C LEU A 13 -35.89 -16.11 -13.65
N PHE A 14 -35.76 -16.19 -14.97
CA PHE A 14 -34.46 -16.34 -15.62
C PHE A 14 -33.61 -15.07 -15.53
N LEU A 15 -34.23 -13.88 -15.58
CA LEU A 15 -33.54 -12.60 -15.41
C LEU A 15 -33.10 -12.41 -13.96
N ASP A 16 -33.90 -12.82 -12.99
CA ASP A 16 -33.60 -12.73 -11.57
C ASP A 16 -32.47 -13.70 -11.17
N ASN A 17 -32.48 -14.94 -11.70
CA ASN A 17 -31.42 -15.91 -11.48
C ASN A 17 -30.08 -15.46 -12.11
N LYS A 18 -30.11 -14.90 -13.34
CA LYS A 18 -28.93 -14.35 -14.01
C LYS A 18 -28.39 -13.10 -13.31
N ARG A 19 -29.27 -12.31 -12.72
CA ARG A 19 -28.92 -11.14 -11.92
C ARG A 19 -28.29 -11.56 -10.59
N SER A 20 -28.83 -12.58 -9.93
CA SER A 20 -28.28 -13.15 -8.69
C SER A 20 -26.89 -13.75 -8.89
N GLU A 21 -26.69 -14.53 -9.97
CA GLU A 21 -25.35 -15.07 -10.32
C GLU A 21 -24.35 -13.94 -10.65
N SER A 22 -24.80 -12.89 -11.35
CA SER A 22 -23.95 -11.74 -11.67
C SER A 22 -23.52 -10.99 -10.40
N ILE A 23 -24.45 -10.76 -9.46
CA ILE A 23 -24.15 -10.13 -8.16
C ILE A 23 -23.18 -10.99 -7.35
N LYS A 24 -23.40 -12.31 -7.28
CA LYS A 24 -22.54 -13.25 -6.57
C LYS A 24 -21.10 -13.22 -7.13
N ASN A 25 -20.95 -13.23 -8.46
CA ASN A 25 -19.65 -13.17 -9.10
C ASN A 25 -18.93 -11.82 -8.84
N ILE A 26 -19.67 -10.71 -8.82
CA ILE A 26 -19.13 -9.40 -8.47
C ILE A 26 -18.67 -9.41 -6.99
N LEU A 27 -19.46 -9.94 -6.07
CA LEU A 27 -19.13 -10.00 -4.66
C LEU A 27 -17.90 -10.88 -4.38
N ILE A 28 -17.75 -12.01 -5.05
CA ILE A 28 -16.58 -12.90 -4.91
C ILE A 28 -15.27 -12.17 -5.24
N VAL A 29 -15.29 -11.25 -6.20
CA VAL A 29 -14.11 -10.47 -6.59
C VAL A 29 -13.96 -9.20 -5.73
N SER A 30 -15.05 -8.48 -5.49
CA SER A 30 -15.01 -7.19 -4.81
C SER A 30 -14.81 -7.30 -3.31
N LEU A 31 -15.34 -8.35 -2.66
CA LEU A 31 -15.23 -8.53 -1.22
C LEU A 31 -13.77 -8.66 -0.74
N PRO A 32 -12.91 -9.52 -1.33
CA PRO A 32 -11.50 -9.58 -0.95
C PRO A 32 -10.75 -8.27 -1.19
N LEU A 33 -11.06 -7.55 -2.28
CA LEU A 33 -10.46 -6.26 -2.57
C LEU A 33 -10.90 -5.20 -1.55
N MET A 34 -12.18 -5.17 -1.20
CA MET A 34 -12.70 -4.27 -0.18
C MET A 34 -12.08 -4.56 1.20
N LEU A 35 -12.00 -5.83 1.59
CA LEU A 35 -11.36 -6.23 2.84
C LEU A 35 -9.88 -5.87 2.85
N ALA A 36 -9.15 -6.10 1.75
CA ALA A 36 -7.76 -5.70 1.65
C ALA A 36 -7.57 -4.18 1.80
N GLN A 37 -8.45 -3.37 1.21
CA GLN A 37 -8.41 -1.92 1.36
C GLN A 37 -8.81 -1.48 2.79
N ALA A 38 -9.80 -2.14 3.40
CA ALA A 38 -10.18 -1.89 4.78
C ALA A 38 -9.02 -2.20 5.76
N VAL A 39 -8.35 -3.33 5.59
CA VAL A 39 -7.15 -3.69 6.38
C VAL A 39 -6.04 -2.64 6.20
N HIS A 40 -5.79 -2.22 4.96
CA HIS A 40 -4.79 -1.19 4.69
C HIS A 40 -5.17 0.18 5.29
N PHE A 41 -6.45 0.51 5.29
CA PHE A 41 -6.95 1.73 5.93
C PHE A 41 -6.81 1.65 7.45
N ILE A 42 -7.23 0.55 8.07
CA ILE A 42 -7.06 0.30 9.51
C ILE A 42 -5.58 0.41 9.89
N MET A 43 -4.69 -0.25 9.15
CA MET A 43 -3.25 -0.19 9.37
C MET A 43 -2.73 1.26 9.39
N SER A 44 -3.18 2.12 8.48
CA SER A 44 -2.74 3.51 8.42
C SER A 44 -3.25 4.40 9.56
N TRP A 45 -4.27 3.94 10.31
CA TRP A 45 -4.81 4.61 11.49
C TRP A 45 -4.33 3.98 12.80
N THR A 46 -3.94 2.71 12.77
CA THR A 46 -3.51 1.95 13.96
C THR A 46 -2.33 2.62 14.65
N ASP A 47 -1.34 3.08 13.90
CA ASP A 47 -0.18 3.79 14.43
C ASP A 47 -0.58 4.98 15.31
N LYS A 48 -1.52 5.78 14.81
CA LYS A 48 -2.01 6.99 15.50
C LYS A 48 -2.87 6.67 16.72
N LEU A 49 -3.72 5.64 16.59
CA LEU A 49 -4.53 5.17 17.71
C LEU A 49 -3.65 4.60 18.82
N MET A 50 -2.63 3.82 18.44
CA MET A 50 -1.69 3.26 19.41
C MET A 50 -0.82 4.33 20.08
N LEU A 51 -0.38 5.35 19.33
CA LEU A 51 0.31 6.53 19.91
C LEU A 51 -0.59 7.32 20.89
N GLY A 52 -1.90 7.29 20.69
CA GLY A 52 -2.84 7.95 21.60
C GLY A 52 -3.19 7.15 22.86
N ILE A 53 -3.06 5.83 22.81
CA ILE A 53 -3.46 4.92 23.91
C ILE A 53 -2.25 4.46 24.73
N LEU A 54 -1.12 4.23 24.08
CA LEU A 54 0.08 3.75 24.75
C LEU A 54 0.84 4.93 25.36
N ASP A 55 1.19 4.78 26.65
CA ASP A 55 2.08 5.73 27.30
C ASP A 55 3.45 5.67 26.63
N SER A 56 3.92 6.82 26.16
CA SER A 56 5.25 6.98 25.60
C SER A 56 6.09 7.90 26.47
N PRO A 57 7.42 7.69 26.60
CA PRO A 57 8.28 8.53 27.42
C PRO A 57 8.32 9.95 26.87
N ASP A 58 7.87 10.93 27.63
CA ASP A 58 7.88 12.36 27.27
C ASP A 58 9.29 12.87 26.92
N VAL A 59 10.29 12.27 27.52
CA VAL A 59 11.72 12.63 27.37
C VAL A 59 12.23 12.35 25.95
N ILE A 60 11.71 11.33 25.26
CA ILE A 60 12.21 10.94 23.93
C ILE A 60 11.49 11.73 22.84
N SER A 61 10.23 12.08 23.06
CA SER A 61 9.43 12.80 22.05
C SER A 61 9.52 14.33 22.17
N GLY A 62 9.93 14.84 23.32
CA GLY A 62 9.95 16.28 23.60
C GLY A 62 8.57 16.95 23.57
N LEU A 63 7.51 16.14 23.57
CA LEU A 63 6.12 16.58 23.45
C LEU A 63 5.37 16.31 24.76
N SER A 64 4.64 17.31 25.24
CA SER A 64 3.97 17.26 26.53
C SER A 64 2.68 16.46 26.56
N THR A 65 2.13 16.08 25.40
CA THR A 65 0.85 15.38 25.31
C THR A 65 0.82 14.36 24.17
N ASN A 66 0.07 13.26 24.36
CA ASN A 66 -0.14 12.25 23.31
C ASN A 66 -0.80 12.87 22.05
N SER A 67 -1.66 13.86 22.21
CA SER A 67 -2.29 14.57 21.08
C SER A 67 -1.28 15.32 20.21
N ALA A 68 -0.28 15.97 20.82
CA ALA A 68 0.79 16.64 20.08
C ALA A 68 1.67 15.63 19.33
N GLN A 69 2.00 14.49 19.96
CA GLN A 69 2.72 13.39 19.32
C GLN A 69 1.99 12.83 18.08
N ILE A 70 0.67 12.63 18.19
CA ILE A 70 -0.16 12.19 17.05
C ILE A 70 -0.11 13.22 15.93
N GLY A 71 -0.18 14.51 16.24
CA GLY A 71 -0.11 15.60 15.27
C GLY A 71 1.20 15.60 14.49
N VAL A 72 2.33 15.55 15.22
CA VAL A 72 3.69 15.50 14.64
C VAL A 72 3.88 14.25 13.78
N TYR A 73 3.54 13.07 14.30
CA TYR A 73 3.62 11.80 13.54
C TYR A 73 2.75 11.81 12.29
N HIS A 74 1.50 12.31 12.41
CA HIS A 74 0.60 12.40 11.28
C HIS A 74 1.13 13.29 10.17
N THR A 75 1.71 14.42 10.52
CA THR A 75 2.34 15.35 9.56
C THR A 75 3.52 14.68 8.86
N ALA A 76 4.43 14.07 9.62
CA ALA A 76 5.56 13.32 9.08
C ALA A 76 5.10 12.20 8.13
N PHE A 77 4.07 11.44 8.52
CA PHE A 77 3.48 10.38 7.71
C PHE A 77 2.87 10.93 6.41
N LYS A 78 2.08 12.01 6.49
CA LYS A 78 1.46 12.65 5.33
C LYS A 78 2.50 13.21 4.35
N LEU A 79 3.51 13.90 4.85
CA LEU A 79 4.61 14.39 4.03
C LEU A 79 5.34 13.24 3.32
N SER A 80 5.67 12.16 4.03
CA SER A 80 6.31 11.01 3.41
C SER A 80 5.48 10.38 2.28
N MET A 81 4.14 10.46 2.34
CA MET A 81 3.25 9.94 1.29
C MET A 81 3.40 10.68 -0.04
N PHE A 82 3.79 11.97 -0.04
CA PHE A 82 4.02 12.69 -1.29
C PHE A 82 5.11 12.06 -2.15
N ALA A 83 6.07 11.36 -1.54
CA ALA A 83 7.07 10.60 -2.29
C ALA A 83 6.45 9.51 -3.20
N THR A 84 5.22 9.09 -2.92
CA THR A 84 4.53 8.04 -3.69
C THR A 84 3.60 8.56 -4.79
N ILE A 85 3.63 9.85 -5.11
CA ILE A 85 2.81 10.44 -6.19
C ILE A 85 3.09 9.75 -7.53
N GLY A 86 4.37 9.51 -7.85
CA GLY A 86 4.77 8.78 -9.05
C GLY A 86 4.19 7.36 -9.10
N LEU A 87 4.14 6.67 -7.98
CA LEU A 87 3.50 5.36 -7.84
C LEU A 87 2.00 5.42 -8.20
N MET A 88 1.27 6.44 -7.70
CA MET A 88 -0.16 6.59 -7.97
C MET A 88 -0.42 6.87 -9.47
N ALA A 89 0.37 7.76 -10.07
CA ALA A 89 0.26 8.09 -11.49
C ALA A 89 0.55 6.87 -12.38
N VAL A 90 1.61 6.13 -12.11
CA VAL A 90 1.95 4.92 -12.87
C VAL A 90 0.91 3.82 -12.70
N LYS A 91 0.40 3.63 -11.47
CA LYS A 91 -0.65 2.65 -11.19
C LYS A 91 -1.91 2.92 -12.02
N SER A 92 -2.36 4.15 -12.16
CA SER A 92 -3.58 4.47 -12.89
C SER A 92 -3.50 4.07 -14.37
N ILE A 93 -2.30 4.17 -14.96
CA ILE A 93 -2.05 3.82 -16.38
C ILE A 93 -1.77 2.31 -16.52
N ALA A 94 -0.98 1.73 -15.62
CA ALA A 94 -0.55 0.34 -15.73
C ALA A 94 -1.64 -0.68 -15.36
N SER A 95 -2.59 -0.33 -14.47
CA SER A 95 -3.64 -1.24 -14.00
C SER A 95 -4.45 -1.88 -15.12
N PRO A 96 -5.07 -1.12 -16.02
CA PRO A 96 -5.86 -1.71 -17.10
C PRO A 96 -5.00 -2.55 -18.05
N LYS A 97 -3.74 -2.14 -18.27
CA LYS A 97 -2.82 -2.89 -19.12
C LYS A 97 -2.42 -4.24 -18.52
N PHE A 98 -2.24 -4.33 -17.20
CA PHE A 98 -1.98 -5.61 -16.53
C PHE A 98 -3.16 -6.58 -16.71
N ALA A 99 -4.40 -6.12 -16.51
CA ALA A 99 -5.59 -6.93 -16.68
C ALA A 99 -5.75 -7.42 -18.13
N GLU A 100 -5.51 -6.54 -19.11
CA GLU A 100 -5.57 -6.85 -20.53
C GLU A 100 -4.56 -7.94 -20.91
N LEU A 101 -3.26 -7.71 -20.62
CA LEU A 101 -2.18 -8.62 -20.97
C LEU A 101 -2.32 -9.98 -20.28
N TYR A 102 -2.79 -10.00 -19.04
CA TYR A 102 -3.08 -11.23 -18.34
C TYR A 102 -4.20 -12.03 -18.99
N LYS A 103 -5.28 -11.37 -19.40
CA LYS A 103 -6.39 -12.00 -20.13
C LYS A 103 -5.96 -12.56 -21.49
N GLN A 104 -5.05 -11.85 -22.19
CA GLN A 104 -4.48 -12.28 -23.47
C GLN A 104 -3.40 -13.36 -23.32
N ARG A 105 -2.99 -13.73 -22.09
CA ARG A 105 -1.91 -14.67 -21.77
C ARG A 105 -0.53 -14.22 -22.28
N GLU A 106 -0.34 -12.91 -22.49
CA GLU A 106 0.90 -12.30 -22.96
C GLU A 106 1.89 -12.05 -21.80
N PHE A 107 2.36 -13.15 -21.15
CA PHE A 107 3.17 -13.07 -19.94
C PHE A 107 4.54 -12.41 -20.15
N LYS A 108 5.13 -12.51 -21.35
CA LYS A 108 6.39 -11.83 -21.66
C LYS A 108 6.22 -10.31 -21.65
N LEU A 109 5.14 -9.82 -22.28
CA LEU A 109 4.83 -8.41 -22.32
C LEU A 109 4.38 -7.90 -20.95
N LEU A 110 3.61 -8.69 -20.21
CA LEU A 110 3.22 -8.40 -18.83
C LEU A 110 4.45 -8.17 -17.93
N LYS A 111 5.47 -9.05 -18.01
CA LYS A 111 6.76 -8.88 -17.32
C LYS A 111 7.43 -7.56 -17.72
N LYS A 112 7.54 -7.27 -19.03
CA LYS A 112 8.20 -6.05 -19.53
C LYS A 112 7.48 -4.79 -19.02
N VAL A 113 6.15 -4.72 -19.14
CA VAL A 113 5.36 -3.59 -18.66
C VAL A 113 5.46 -3.42 -17.15
N THR A 114 5.43 -4.52 -16.38
CA THR A 114 5.58 -4.46 -14.91
C THR A 114 6.95 -3.92 -14.50
N GLN A 115 8.03 -4.38 -15.12
CA GLN A 115 9.39 -3.92 -14.82
C GLN A 115 9.61 -2.45 -15.25
N GLN A 116 9.05 -2.04 -16.40
CA GLN A 116 9.09 -0.64 -16.85
C GLN A 116 8.30 0.27 -15.89
N SER A 117 7.13 -0.17 -15.44
CA SER A 117 6.34 0.56 -14.43
C SER A 117 7.11 0.71 -13.12
N THR A 118 7.76 -0.36 -12.65
CA THR A 118 8.58 -0.32 -11.44
C THR A 118 9.79 0.61 -11.61
N LYS A 119 10.46 0.57 -12.76
CA LYS A 119 11.56 1.49 -13.08
C LYS A 119 11.11 2.95 -13.00
N LEU A 120 9.97 3.27 -13.59
CA LEU A 120 9.44 4.63 -13.60
C LEU A 120 9.07 5.09 -12.18
N ILE A 121 8.43 4.22 -11.39
CA ILE A 121 8.09 4.48 -9.99
C ILE A 121 9.35 4.74 -9.17
N PHE A 122 10.37 3.93 -9.32
CA PHE A 122 11.64 4.07 -8.59
C PHE A 122 12.33 5.40 -8.90
N TRP A 123 12.49 5.72 -10.20
CA TRP A 123 13.17 6.94 -10.63
C TRP A 123 12.38 8.22 -10.34
N THR A 124 11.08 8.16 -10.15
CA THR A 124 10.28 9.30 -9.69
C THR A 124 10.29 9.45 -8.16
N THR A 125 10.35 8.33 -7.43
CA THR A 125 10.32 8.34 -5.97
C THR A 125 11.68 8.71 -5.36
N LEU A 126 12.77 8.19 -5.92
CA LEU A 126 14.12 8.36 -5.35
C LEU A 126 14.53 9.83 -5.19
N PRO A 127 14.42 10.71 -6.20
CA PRO A 127 14.81 12.11 -6.05
C PRO A 127 13.90 12.86 -5.06
N LEU A 128 12.60 12.52 -4.99
CA LEU A 128 11.70 13.12 -4.01
C LEU A 128 12.08 12.73 -2.57
N VAL A 129 12.40 11.45 -2.35
CA VAL A 129 12.86 11.02 -1.02
C VAL A 129 14.21 11.62 -0.67
N ALA A 130 15.14 11.71 -1.61
CA ALA A 130 16.42 12.39 -1.38
C ALA A 130 16.22 13.85 -0.98
N LEU A 131 15.31 14.58 -1.66
CA LEU A 131 14.93 15.93 -1.32
C LEU A 131 14.29 16.01 0.07
N PHE A 132 13.39 15.09 0.41
CA PHE A 132 12.73 15.05 1.71
C PHE A 132 13.71 14.77 2.85
N ILE A 133 14.69 13.90 2.64
CA ILE A 133 15.73 13.65 3.65
C ILE A 133 16.63 14.87 3.82
N PHE A 134 17.05 15.50 2.70
CA PHE A 134 17.94 16.65 2.72
C PHE A 134 17.29 17.88 3.38
N PHE A 135 16.00 18.12 3.12
CA PHE A 135 15.24 19.25 3.65
C PHE A 135 14.31 18.85 4.81
N SER A 136 14.56 17.73 5.49
CA SER A 136 13.66 17.17 6.49
C SER A 136 13.33 18.14 7.63
N GLU A 137 14.35 18.84 8.16
CA GLU A 137 14.19 19.84 9.22
C GLU A 137 13.34 21.02 8.73
N ASN A 138 13.69 21.59 7.58
CA ASN A 138 12.99 22.73 7.01
C ASN A 138 11.51 22.40 6.70
N LEU A 139 11.25 21.20 6.18
CA LEU A 139 9.89 20.75 5.85
C LEU A 139 9.04 20.57 7.10
N MET A 140 9.60 20.02 8.17
CA MET A 140 8.87 19.85 9.43
C MET A 140 8.68 21.20 10.12
N LEU A 141 9.68 22.09 10.08
CA LEU A 141 9.61 23.44 10.66
C LEU A 141 8.51 24.32 10.05
N LEU A 142 8.12 24.07 8.78
CA LEU A 142 7.00 24.78 8.14
C LEU A 142 5.67 24.65 8.90
N PHE A 143 5.53 23.61 9.73
CA PHE A 143 4.32 23.35 10.52
C PHE A 143 4.42 23.89 11.95
N GLY A 144 5.60 24.34 12.38
CA GLY A 144 5.88 24.90 13.71
C GLY A 144 7.10 24.25 14.36
N ASP A 145 7.67 24.95 15.37
CA ASP A 145 8.90 24.49 16.04
C ASP A 145 8.74 23.14 16.73
N GLU A 146 7.55 22.83 17.24
CA GLU A 146 7.22 21.56 17.89
C GLU A 146 7.33 20.34 16.93
N PHE A 147 7.18 20.57 15.62
CA PHE A 147 7.27 19.51 14.62
C PHE A 147 8.70 19.05 14.35
N GLN A 148 9.71 19.78 14.79
CA GLN A 148 11.11 19.36 14.69
C GLN A 148 11.37 18.02 15.39
N THR A 149 10.64 17.72 16.46
CA THR A 149 10.73 16.43 17.17
C THR A 149 10.39 15.24 16.29
N GLY A 150 9.63 15.45 15.20
CA GLY A 150 9.23 14.44 14.22
C GLY A 150 10.19 14.24 13.04
N VAL A 151 11.29 14.99 12.95
CA VAL A 151 12.23 14.92 11.81
C VAL A 151 12.77 13.51 11.61
N PHE A 152 13.19 12.85 12.68
CA PHE A 152 13.72 11.48 12.59
C PHE A 152 12.64 10.49 12.13
N ALA A 153 11.41 10.61 12.65
CA ALA A 153 10.28 9.81 12.20
C ALA A 153 9.96 10.05 10.71
N PHE A 154 10.03 11.30 10.25
CA PHE A 154 9.82 11.65 8.84
C PHE A 154 10.88 11.03 7.92
N ILE A 155 12.17 11.04 8.33
CA ILE A 155 13.25 10.38 7.58
C ILE A 155 13.00 8.87 7.48
N LEU A 156 12.69 8.20 8.59
CA LEU A 156 12.41 6.76 8.61
C LEU A 156 11.24 6.38 7.70
N LEU A 157 10.14 7.14 7.78
CA LEU A 157 8.98 6.93 6.93
C LEU A 157 9.31 7.15 5.45
N SER A 158 10.12 8.16 5.14
CA SER A 158 10.58 8.45 3.78
C SER A 158 11.47 7.34 3.21
N ILE A 159 12.38 6.79 4.02
CA ILE A 159 13.17 5.61 3.67
C ILE A 159 12.25 4.41 3.36
N GLY A 160 11.22 4.19 4.19
CA GLY A 160 10.21 3.16 3.94
C GLY A 160 9.56 3.29 2.56
N ARG A 161 9.34 4.52 2.05
CA ARG A 161 8.78 4.74 0.70
C ARG A 161 9.74 4.33 -0.43
N VAL A 162 11.05 4.38 -0.22
CA VAL A 162 12.01 3.83 -1.20
C VAL A 162 11.79 2.33 -1.38
N PHE A 163 11.61 1.58 -0.29
CA PHE A 163 11.32 0.14 -0.38
C PHE A 163 9.99 -0.15 -1.08
N VAL A 164 8.97 0.68 -0.87
CA VAL A 164 7.71 0.62 -1.64
C VAL A 164 7.97 0.79 -3.14
N SER A 165 8.84 1.73 -3.52
CA SER A 165 9.16 1.98 -4.92
C SER A 165 9.96 0.84 -5.58
N PHE A 166 10.78 0.11 -4.82
CA PHE A 166 11.48 -1.08 -5.32
C PHE A 166 10.52 -2.22 -5.68
N SER A 167 9.48 -2.45 -4.90
CA SER A 167 8.43 -3.43 -5.24
C SER A 167 7.54 -2.92 -6.39
N GLY A 168 7.45 -1.62 -6.52
CA GLY A 168 6.77 -0.91 -7.59
C GLY A 168 5.30 -1.31 -7.73
N ALA A 169 4.96 -1.91 -8.87
CA ALA A 169 3.59 -2.26 -9.21
C ALA A 169 3.17 -3.68 -8.74
N ALA A 170 3.96 -4.37 -7.90
CA ALA A 170 3.71 -5.77 -7.50
C ALA A 170 2.31 -5.99 -6.90
N GLY A 171 1.89 -5.15 -5.96
CA GLY A 171 0.57 -5.26 -5.35
C GLY A 171 -0.56 -5.03 -6.35
N ASN A 172 -0.37 -4.08 -7.26
CA ASN A 172 -1.33 -3.77 -8.30
C ASN A 172 -1.45 -4.90 -9.34
N LEU A 173 -0.31 -5.51 -9.70
CA LEU A 173 -0.28 -6.67 -10.58
C LEU A 173 -1.10 -7.84 -9.99
N LEU A 174 -0.90 -8.19 -8.72
CA LEU A 174 -1.67 -9.24 -8.06
C LEU A 174 -3.17 -8.96 -8.07
N GLN A 175 -3.59 -7.73 -7.79
CA GLN A 175 -5.00 -7.33 -7.78
C GLN A 175 -5.61 -7.42 -9.19
N MET A 176 -4.94 -6.92 -10.20
CA MET A 176 -5.45 -6.86 -11.57
C MET A 176 -5.43 -8.23 -12.27
N CYS A 177 -4.58 -9.14 -11.84
CA CYS A 177 -4.50 -10.50 -12.40
C CYS A 177 -5.31 -11.53 -11.61
N GLY A 178 -6.31 -11.13 -10.83
CA GLY A 178 -7.22 -12.03 -10.12
C GLY A 178 -6.61 -12.72 -8.88
N ARG A 179 -5.50 -12.20 -8.35
CA ARG A 179 -4.83 -12.70 -7.14
C ARG A 179 -5.10 -11.82 -5.91
N GLN A 180 -6.29 -11.22 -5.85
CA GLN A 180 -6.71 -10.32 -4.77
C GLN A 180 -6.69 -10.97 -3.38
N VAL A 181 -6.98 -12.27 -3.28
CA VAL A 181 -6.93 -13.01 -2.00
C VAL A 181 -5.49 -13.10 -1.49
N ILE A 182 -4.52 -13.34 -2.36
CA ILE A 182 -3.10 -13.34 -2.00
C ILE A 182 -2.70 -11.95 -1.50
N PHE A 183 -3.10 -10.90 -2.21
CA PHE A 183 -2.84 -9.53 -1.81
C PHE A 183 -3.45 -9.22 -0.42
N MET A 184 -4.70 -9.63 -0.18
CA MET A 184 -5.38 -9.47 1.11
C MET A 184 -4.62 -10.18 2.24
N ASN A 185 -4.22 -11.44 2.05
CA ASN A 185 -3.48 -12.19 3.06
C ASN A 185 -2.14 -11.53 3.40
N ILE A 186 -1.42 -11.03 2.39
CA ILE A 186 -0.17 -10.29 2.60
C ILE A 186 -0.45 -8.99 3.39
N ALA A 187 -1.54 -8.29 3.08
CA ALA A 187 -1.94 -7.08 3.80
C ALA A 187 -2.24 -7.37 5.28
N VAL A 188 -2.93 -8.47 5.57
CA VAL A 188 -3.19 -8.92 6.95
C VAL A 188 -1.88 -9.23 7.68
N ILE A 189 -0.96 -9.99 7.05
CA ILE A 189 0.34 -10.32 7.66
C ILE A 189 1.13 -9.04 7.94
N GLY A 190 1.22 -8.12 6.98
CA GLY A 190 1.90 -6.84 7.16
C GLY A 190 1.28 -5.99 8.28
N SER A 191 -0.05 -5.98 8.40
CA SER A 191 -0.76 -5.29 9.47
C SER A 191 -0.45 -5.88 10.85
N VAL A 192 -0.45 -7.20 10.97
CA VAL A 192 -0.11 -7.88 12.23
C VAL A 192 1.31 -7.55 12.66
N ILE A 193 2.28 -7.61 11.74
CA ILE A 193 3.67 -7.23 12.01
C ILE A 193 3.74 -5.77 12.51
N ASN A 194 3.07 -4.85 11.82
CA ASN A 194 3.04 -3.44 12.19
C ASN A 194 2.44 -3.23 13.59
N VAL A 195 1.30 -3.86 13.91
CA VAL A 195 0.65 -3.75 15.22
C VAL A 195 1.55 -4.28 16.35
N VAL A 196 2.15 -5.46 16.16
CA VAL A 196 3.05 -6.07 17.16
C VAL A 196 4.27 -5.18 17.40
N LEU A 197 4.86 -4.64 16.34
CA LEU A 197 6.00 -3.75 16.46
C LEU A 197 5.62 -2.41 17.10
N ASN A 198 4.48 -1.83 16.77
CA ASN A 198 3.99 -0.62 17.43
C ASN A 198 3.79 -0.85 18.93
N PHE A 199 3.16 -1.96 19.31
CA PHE A 199 2.94 -2.30 20.73
C PHE A 199 4.25 -2.40 21.50
N SER A 200 5.31 -2.90 20.87
CA SER A 200 6.62 -3.09 21.51
C SER A 200 7.48 -1.83 21.48
N LEU A 201 7.42 -1.03 20.41
CA LEU A 201 8.35 0.07 20.18
C LEU A 201 7.82 1.44 20.62
N ILE A 202 6.49 1.67 20.61
CA ILE A 202 5.92 2.95 21.05
C ILE A 202 6.24 3.24 22.52
N PRO A 203 6.09 2.29 23.47
CA PRO A 203 6.40 2.57 24.88
C PRO A 203 7.87 2.92 25.12
N ILE A 204 8.78 2.54 24.21
CA ILE A 204 10.23 2.77 24.36
C ILE A 204 10.70 4.01 23.61
N TYR A 205 10.18 4.22 22.39
CA TYR A 205 10.69 5.22 21.44
C TYR A 205 9.64 6.23 20.98
N GLY A 206 8.41 6.21 21.53
CA GLY A 206 7.34 7.14 21.17
C GLY A 206 7.06 7.17 19.66
N ILE A 207 7.00 8.37 19.08
CA ILE A 207 6.76 8.58 17.65
C ILE A 207 7.80 7.92 16.75
N ASN A 208 9.06 7.86 17.20
CA ASN A 208 10.13 7.19 16.45
C ASN A 208 9.93 5.68 16.43
N GLY A 209 9.41 5.09 17.52
CA GLY A 209 9.03 3.68 17.59
C GLY A 209 7.94 3.34 16.58
N SER A 210 6.92 4.18 16.47
CA SER A 210 5.87 4.03 15.46
C SER A 210 6.40 4.15 14.03
N ALA A 211 7.32 5.08 13.78
CA ALA A 211 7.96 5.23 12.47
C ALA A 211 8.80 3.99 12.07
N ILE A 212 9.55 3.43 13.03
CA ILE A 212 10.31 2.18 12.82
C ILE A 212 9.35 1.01 12.53
N ALA A 213 8.28 0.86 13.31
CA ALA A 213 7.28 -0.17 13.12
C ALA A 213 6.64 -0.10 11.71
N THR A 214 6.27 1.12 11.31
CA THR A 214 5.69 1.36 9.97
C THR A 214 6.69 1.10 8.85
N MET A 215 7.93 1.52 9.00
CA MET A 215 8.99 1.24 8.02
C MET A 215 9.20 -0.27 7.85
N ILE A 216 9.35 -1.03 8.95
CA ILE A 216 9.53 -2.49 8.90
C ILE A 216 8.28 -3.17 8.32
N GLY A 217 7.08 -2.73 8.71
CA GLY A 217 5.82 -3.21 8.16
C GLY A 217 5.74 -3.02 6.65
N LEU A 218 6.10 -1.84 6.14
CA LEU A 218 6.15 -1.54 4.70
C LEU A 218 7.19 -2.41 3.98
N VAL A 219 8.38 -2.58 4.55
CA VAL A 219 9.43 -3.43 3.96
C VAL A 219 8.96 -4.88 3.87
N SER A 220 8.44 -5.43 4.98
CA SER A 220 7.94 -6.81 5.05
C SER A 220 6.80 -7.06 4.07
N PHE A 221 5.81 -6.14 4.04
CA PHE A 221 4.69 -6.19 3.12
C PHE A 221 5.16 -6.22 1.65
N ASN A 222 6.05 -5.31 1.28
CA ASN A 222 6.53 -5.19 -0.10
C ASN A 222 7.44 -6.37 -0.49
N PHE A 223 8.24 -6.89 0.44
CA PHE A 223 9.02 -8.11 0.20
C PHE A 223 8.12 -9.32 -0.10
N LEU A 224 7.06 -9.51 0.70
CA LEU A 224 6.08 -10.56 0.45
C LEU A 224 5.36 -10.40 -0.89
N LEU A 225 5.01 -9.16 -1.29
CA LEU A 225 4.42 -8.91 -2.60
C LEU A 225 5.32 -9.38 -3.74
N VAL A 226 6.61 -9.01 -3.70
CA VAL A 226 7.59 -9.42 -4.73
C VAL A 226 7.79 -10.93 -4.74
N TYR A 227 7.87 -11.55 -3.56
CA TYR A 227 8.00 -13.00 -3.43
C TYR A 227 6.81 -13.74 -4.06
N TYR A 228 5.59 -13.32 -3.75
CA TYR A 228 4.40 -13.95 -4.30
C TYR A 228 4.21 -13.68 -5.80
N VAL A 229 4.60 -12.51 -6.31
CA VAL A 229 4.61 -12.28 -7.76
C VAL A 229 5.57 -13.23 -8.45
N LYS A 230 6.79 -13.44 -7.90
CA LYS A 230 7.70 -14.43 -8.45
C LYS A 230 7.12 -15.84 -8.44
N LYS A 231 6.44 -16.23 -7.36
CA LYS A 231 5.81 -17.55 -7.21
C LYS A 231 4.67 -17.77 -8.23
N GLU A 232 3.83 -16.74 -8.45
CA GLU A 232 2.63 -16.85 -9.30
C GLU A 232 2.93 -16.64 -10.80
N PHE A 233 3.86 -15.74 -11.12
CA PHE A 233 4.12 -15.34 -12.50
C PHE A 233 5.52 -15.71 -13.01
N GLY A 234 6.40 -16.23 -12.16
CA GLY A 234 7.74 -16.69 -12.52
C GLY A 234 8.79 -15.59 -12.70
N PHE A 235 8.46 -14.31 -12.46
CA PHE A 235 9.41 -13.20 -12.61
C PHE A 235 9.39 -12.25 -11.40
N TYR A 236 10.50 -11.52 -11.22
CA TYR A 236 10.59 -10.45 -10.22
C TYR A 236 10.08 -9.13 -10.79
N THR A 237 9.38 -8.36 -9.96
CA THR A 237 8.87 -7.02 -10.31
C THR A 237 9.93 -5.94 -10.16
N PHE A 238 10.89 -6.12 -9.25
CA PHE A 238 11.86 -5.06 -8.97
C PHE A 238 12.77 -4.78 -10.17
N TYR A 239 13.08 -3.51 -10.32
CA TYR A 239 14.02 -3.04 -11.31
C TYR A 239 15.46 -3.27 -10.81
N ASN A 240 16.26 -3.95 -11.61
CA ASN A 240 17.69 -4.03 -11.39
C ASN A 240 18.39 -3.00 -12.30
N PRO A 241 18.93 -1.90 -11.74
CA PRO A 241 19.58 -0.85 -12.55
C PRO A 241 20.85 -1.33 -13.26
N PHE A 242 21.44 -2.44 -12.80
CA PHE A 242 22.68 -2.99 -13.35
C PHE A 242 22.45 -4.09 -14.39
N LYS A 243 21.23 -4.56 -14.57
CA LYS A 243 20.92 -5.56 -15.60
C LYS A 243 20.36 -4.85 -16.84
N LYS A 244 21.10 -4.87 -17.97
CA LYS A 244 20.57 -4.47 -19.27
C LYS A 244 19.29 -5.26 -19.54
N ALA A 245 18.25 -4.58 -20.05
CA ALA A 245 17.03 -5.23 -20.51
C ALA A 245 17.46 -6.26 -21.57
N ASP A 246 17.34 -7.55 -21.23
CA ASP A 246 17.47 -8.61 -22.24
C ASP A 246 16.33 -8.35 -23.25
N GLU A 247 16.70 -8.16 -24.52
CA GLU A 247 15.84 -7.92 -25.67
C GLU A 247 14.74 -8.97 -25.84
#